data_cd69c1ac4044e82e6fa16bbdf89bd451
#
_entry.id   cd69c1ac4044e82e6fa16bbdf89bd451
#
_cell.length_a   1.000
_cell.length_b   1.000
_cell.length_c   1.000
_cell.angle_alpha   90.00
_cell.angle_beta   90.00
_cell.angle_gamma   90.00
#
_symmetry.space_group_name_H-M   'P 1'
#
loop_
_entity.id
_entity.type
_entity.pdbx_description
1 polymer ?
#
loop_
_entity_poly.entity_id
_entity_poly.type
_entity_poly.pdbx_seq_one_letter_code
_entity_poly.pdbx_strand_id
1 'polypeptide(L)'
;QANADITLFNGGIPGLLEKSHQDMAWRDLVDYSITAVPIITSGRTSRKLQRSEYESIAKKLKSLRIDVLIMAGGDGSLQFLNTLSEFEINCFGVGMTIDNDVYGSDYTIGFSTACEKIIKEVY
;
A
#
# COMPACT_ATOMS: atom_id res chain seq x y z
N GLN A 1 11.43 -16.29 -16.25
CA GLN A 1 10.84 -15.80 -14.99
C GLN A 1 11.53 -14.48 -14.65
N ALA A 2 10.79 -13.38 -14.61
CA ALA A 2 11.32 -12.12 -14.13
C ALA A 2 11.56 -12.26 -12.61
N ASN A 3 12.82 -12.15 -12.17
CA ASN A 3 13.12 -11.98 -10.76
C ASN A 3 12.87 -10.51 -10.42
N ALA A 4 11.86 -10.23 -9.63
CA ALA A 4 11.64 -8.92 -9.03
C ALA A 4 12.18 -8.94 -7.59
N ASP A 5 12.99 -7.97 -7.25
CA ASP A 5 13.35 -7.71 -5.86
C ASP A 5 12.20 -6.96 -5.19
N ILE A 6 11.79 -7.38 -4.02
CA ILE A 6 10.64 -6.83 -3.31
C ILE A 6 11.10 -6.22 -2.00
N THR A 7 10.78 -4.96 -1.80
CA THR A 7 11.02 -4.25 -0.55
C THR A 7 9.67 -3.90 0.09
N LEU A 8 9.43 -4.36 1.30
CA LEU A 8 8.22 -4.14 2.06
C LEU A 8 8.38 -2.97 3.03
N PHE A 9 7.39 -2.08 3.07
CA PHE A 9 7.28 -1.00 4.05
C PHE A 9 6.12 -1.28 4.99
N ASN A 10 6.41 -1.53 6.25
CA ASN A 10 5.40 -1.76 7.28
C ASN A 10 4.87 -0.43 7.82
N GLY A 11 3.61 -0.40 8.25
CA GLY A 11 2.99 0.77 8.86
C GLY A 11 2.41 1.79 7.88
N GLY A 12 2.19 1.42 6.62
CA GLY A 12 1.58 2.30 5.60
C GLY A 12 2.40 3.56 5.34
N ILE A 13 1.73 4.71 5.17
CA ILE A 13 2.38 6.00 4.92
C ILE A 13 3.36 6.41 6.04
N PRO A 14 3.03 6.28 7.34
CA PRO A 14 4.01 6.48 8.41
C PRO A 14 5.26 5.63 8.26
N GLY A 15 5.12 4.37 7.88
CA GLY A 15 6.26 3.47 7.67
C GLY A 15 7.19 3.88 6.52
N LEU A 16 6.66 4.59 5.51
CA LEU A 16 7.49 5.18 4.46
C LEU A 16 8.35 6.35 4.98
N LEU A 17 7.85 7.12 5.94
CA LEU A 17 8.59 8.21 6.60
C LEU A 17 9.67 7.65 7.53
N GLU A 18 9.37 6.56 8.21
CA GLU A 18 10.32 5.85 9.06
C GLU A 18 11.35 5.09 8.20
N LYS A 19 12.48 4.74 8.78
CA LYS A 19 13.56 4.04 8.05
C LYS A 19 13.36 2.52 7.99
N SER A 20 12.22 2.02 8.40
CA SER A 20 11.96 0.59 8.50
C SER A 20 11.45 0.04 7.17
N HIS A 21 12.23 -0.79 6.53
CA HIS A 21 11.85 -1.58 5.37
C HIS A 21 12.47 -2.99 5.49
N GLN A 22 11.89 -3.94 4.80
CA GLN A 22 12.33 -5.33 4.77
C GLN A 22 12.39 -5.81 3.32
N ASP A 23 13.51 -6.34 2.92
CA ASP A 23 13.63 -6.99 1.62
C ASP A 23 13.12 -8.43 1.70
N MET A 24 12.43 -8.86 0.65
CA MET A 24 11.81 -10.17 0.57
C MET A 24 11.99 -10.75 -0.84
N ALA A 25 12.32 -12.03 -0.92
CA ALA A 25 12.36 -12.71 -2.21
C ALA A 25 10.93 -13.03 -2.71
N TRP A 26 10.75 -13.03 -4.02
CA TRP A 26 9.46 -13.36 -4.64
C TRP A 26 8.86 -14.70 -4.17
N ARG A 27 9.71 -15.73 -4.00
CA ARG A 27 9.25 -17.05 -3.54
C ARG A 27 8.67 -17.02 -2.14
N ASP A 28 9.23 -16.18 -1.24
CA ASP A 28 8.73 -16.04 0.12
C ASP A 28 7.35 -15.38 0.11
N LEU A 29 7.12 -14.44 -0.82
CA LEU A 29 5.80 -13.81 -1.00
C LEU A 29 4.74 -14.82 -1.45
N VAL A 30 5.10 -15.76 -2.32
CA VAL A 30 4.19 -16.82 -2.77
C VAL A 30 3.75 -17.71 -1.60
N ASP A 31 4.66 -18.05 -0.69
CA ASP A 31 4.35 -18.85 0.49
C ASP A 31 3.36 -18.13 1.42
N TYR A 32 3.44 -16.79 1.52
CA TYR A 32 2.46 -16.00 2.27
C TYR A 32 1.09 -15.92 1.62
N SER A 33 0.99 -16.10 0.29
CA SER A 33 -0.31 -15.99 -0.43
C SER A 33 -1.35 -17.02 0.02
N ILE A 34 -0.92 -18.11 0.63
CA ILE A 34 -1.78 -19.17 1.19
C ILE A 34 -2.08 -18.98 2.67
N THR A 35 -1.51 -17.97 3.32
CA THR A 35 -1.76 -17.65 4.73
C THR A 35 -2.79 -16.54 4.86
N ALA A 36 -3.58 -16.55 5.93
CA ALA A 36 -4.50 -15.47 6.25
C ALA A 36 -3.83 -14.34 7.05
N VAL A 37 -2.51 -14.37 7.19
CA VAL A 37 -1.74 -13.39 7.96
C VAL A 37 -1.26 -12.27 7.04
N PRO A 38 -1.53 -10.98 7.35
CA PRO A 38 -0.99 -9.88 6.58
C PRO A 38 0.54 -9.85 6.62
N ILE A 39 1.17 -9.73 5.45
CA ILE A 39 2.63 -9.61 5.32
C ILE A 39 3.12 -8.26 5.81
N ILE A 40 2.32 -7.21 5.56
CA ILE A 40 2.60 -5.84 5.95
C ILE A 40 1.45 -5.29 6.78
N THR A 41 1.79 -4.41 7.71
CA THR A 41 0.81 -3.69 8.53
C THR A 41 0.41 -2.37 7.87
N SER A 42 -0.82 -1.95 8.13
CA SER A 42 -1.31 -0.62 7.74
C SER A 42 -1.04 0.39 8.84
N GLY A 43 -0.98 1.67 8.46
CA GLY A 43 -0.90 2.78 9.40
C GLY A 43 -1.65 3.97 8.85
N ARG A 44 -2.26 4.76 9.73
CA ARG A 44 -2.95 6.01 9.38
C ARG A 44 -2.10 7.22 9.74
N THR A 45 -2.03 8.18 8.85
CA THR A 45 -1.56 9.53 9.16
C THR A 45 -2.76 10.37 9.62
N SER A 46 -2.66 10.96 10.81
CA SER A 46 -3.70 11.86 11.35
C SER A 46 -3.67 13.27 10.72
N ARG A 47 -2.66 13.57 9.92
CA ARG A 47 -2.44 14.88 9.30
C ARG A 47 -2.04 14.76 7.84
N LYS A 48 -2.25 15.84 7.09
CA LYS A 48 -1.69 15.96 5.73
C LYS A 48 -0.17 16.10 5.81
N LEU A 49 0.52 15.40 4.91
CA LEU A 49 1.97 15.51 4.73
C LEU A 49 2.32 16.85 4.08
N GLN A 50 3.46 17.40 4.49
CA GLN A 50 4.04 18.59 3.85
C GLN A 50 4.84 18.18 2.61
N ARG A 51 5.06 19.13 1.69
CA ARG A 51 5.84 18.90 0.46
C ARG A 51 7.24 18.34 0.75
N SER A 52 7.89 18.83 1.79
CA SER A 52 9.22 18.36 2.21
C SER A 52 9.25 16.89 2.63
N GLU A 53 8.13 16.38 3.15
CA GLU A 53 8.00 14.97 3.52
C GLU A 53 7.87 14.07 2.28
N TYR A 54 7.11 14.50 1.26
CA TYR A 54 7.06 13.83 -0.05
C TYR A 54 8.43 13.80 -0.71
N GLU A 55 9.17 14.91 -0.69
CA GLU A 55 10.54 14.98 -1.20
C GLU A 55 11.48 14.01 -0.48
N SER A 56 11.35 13.91 0.84
CA SER A 56 12.13 12.97 1.65
C SER A 56 11.81 11.52 1.29
N ILE A 57 10.53 11.18 1.14
CA ILE A 57 10.08 9.84 0.72
C ILE A 57 10.62 9.53 -0.68
N ALA A 58 10.48 10.45 -1.63
CA ALA A 58 10.96 10.26 -2.99
C ALA A 58 12.47 10.02 -3.05
N LYS A 59 13.26 10.82 -2.30
CA LYS A 59 14.71 10.62 -2.17
C LYS A 59 15.05 9.25 -1.59
N LYS A 60 14.31 8.80 -0.57
CA LYS A 60 14.49 7.48 0.04
C LYS A 60 14.22 6.37 -0.97
N LEU A 61 13.08 6.41 -1.68
CA LEU A 61 12.73 5.40 -2.67
C LEU A 61 13.77 5.33 -3.80
N LYS A 62 14.22 6.47 -4.30
CA LYS A 62 15.30 6.55 -5.31
C LYS A 62 16.62 5.99 -4.78
N SER A 63 16.99 6.25 -3.52
CA SER A 63 18.21 5.71 -2.90
C SER A 63 18.17 4.20 -2.71
N LEU A 64 16.99 3.63 -2.47
CA LEU A 64 16.74 2.19 -2.39
C LEU A 64 16.56 1.54 -3.77
N ARG A 65 16.64 2.31 -4.86
CA ARG A 65 16.46 1.85 -6.25
C ARG A 65 15.10 1.18 -6.46
N ILE A 66 14.06 1.73 -5.85
CA ILE A 66 12.68 1.26 -6.05
C ILE A 66 12.18 1.77 -7.40
N ASP A 67 11.93 0.87 -8.33
CA ASP A 67 11.44 1.19 -9.66
C ASP A 67 9.95 1.54 -9.67
N VAL A 68 9.15 0.86 -8.83
CA VAL A 68 7.71 1.05 -8.71
C VAL A 68 7.29 0.93 -7.25
N LEU A 69 6.52 1.89 -6.75
CA LEU A 69 5.84 1.80 -5.46
C LEU A 69 4.41 1.31 -5.68
N ILE A 70 4.09 0.15 -5.10
CA ILE A 70 2.71 -0.39 -5.09
C ILE A 70 2.12 -0.13 -3.70
N MET A 71 0.93 0.45 -3.65
CA MET A 71 0.21 0.69 -2.40
C MET A 71 -1.25 0.28 -2.54
N ALA A 72 -1.71 -0.53 -1.60
CA ALA A 72 -3.12 -0.89 -1.48
C ALA A 72 -3.78 -0.07 -0.36
N GLY A 73 -4.95 0.50 -0.64
CA GLY A 73 -5.68 1.29 0.35
C GLY A 73 -6.89 2.00 -0.23
N GLY A 74 -7.53 2.81 0.58
CA GLY A 74 -8.67 3.65 0.21
C GLY A 74 -8.23 4.98 -0.43
N ASP A 75 -9.19 5.89 -0.54
CA ASP A 75 -9.03 7.19 -1.20
C ASP A 75 -7.82 7.99 -0.71
N GLY A 76 -7.61 8.07 0.60
CA GLY A 76 -6.45 8.79 1.15
C GLY A 76 -5.09 8.23 0.73
N SER A 77 -4.97 6.90 0.59
CA SER A 77 -3.75 6.26 0.10
C SER A 77 -3.52 6.54 -1.38
N LEU A 78 -4.58 6.55 -2.18
CA LEU A 78 -4.50 6.84 -3.60
C LEU A 78 -4.18 8.32 -3.87
N GLN A 79 -4.74 9.24 -3.08
CA GLN A 79 -4.37 10.67 -3.12
C GLN A 79 -2.90 10.90 -2.75
N PHE A 80 -2.40 10.17 -1.75
CA PHE A 80 -0.98 10.20 -1.40
C PHE A 80 -0.10 9.77 -2.58
N LEU A 81 -0.43 8.65 -3.25
CA LEU A 81 0.31 8.17 -4.42
C LEU A 81 0.27 9.18 -5.57
N ASN A 82 -0.88 9.78 -5.82
CA ASN A 82 -1.02 10.81 -6.87
C ASN A 82 -0.07 11.99 -6.61
N THR A 83 -0.01 12.47 -5.37
CA THR A 83 0.92 13.55 -5.01
C THR A 83 2.38 13.09 -5.08
N LEU A 84 2.70 11.86 -4.66
CA LEU A 84 4.06 11.32 -4.70
C LEU A 84 4.56 11.14 -6.14
N SER A 85 3.68 10.82 -7.08
CA SER A 85 4.03 10.67 -8.51
C SER A 85 4.56 11.97 -9.14
N GLU A 86 4.21 13.15 -8.60
CA GLU A 86 4.78 14.44 -9.03
C GLU A 86 6.29 14.55 -8.78
N PHE A 87 6.86 13.69 -7.93
CA PHE A 87 8.29 13.62 -7.62
C PHE A 87 9.04 12.56 -8.45
N GLU A 88 8.50 12.18 -9.60
CA GLU A 88 9.09 11.21 -10.53
C GLU A 88 9.25 9.81 -9.91
N ILE A 89 8.30 9.40 -9.09
CA ILE A 89 8.17 8.04 -8.58
C ILE A 89 7.06 7.33 -9.36
N ASN A 90 7.35 6.18 -9.94
CA ASN A 90 6.33 5.35 -10.54
C ASN A 90 5.48 4.75 -9.43
N CYS A 91 4.19 5.08 -9.42
CA CYS A 91 3.25 4.65 -8.40
C CYS A 91 2.15 3.80 -9.01
N PHE A 92 1.78 2.72 -8.33
CA PHE A 92 0.64 1.88 -8.67
C PHE A 92 -0.28 1.72 -7.46
N GLY A 93 -1.52 2.20 -7.57
CA GLY A 93 -2.51 2.14 -6.51
C GLY A 93 -3.50 0.98 -6.71
N VAL A 94 -3.82 0.28 -5.64
CA VAL A 94 -4.84 -0.77 -5.62
C VAL A 94 -5.93 -0.36 -4.63
N GLY A 95 -7.18 -0.24 -5.11
CA GLY A 95 -8.34 0.07 -4.27
C GLY A 95 -8.61 -1.06 -3.27
N MET A 96 -8.28 -0.85 -2.01
CA MET A 96 -8.49 -1.80 -0.91
C MET A 96 -9.13 -1.06 0.27
N THR A 97 -10.44 -1.22 0.42
CA THR A 97 -11.25 -0.62 1.48
C THR A 97 -12.57 -1.37 1.58
N ILE A 98 -13.20 -1.33 2.76
CA ILE A 98 -14.54 -1.90 2.98
C ILE A 98 -15.66 -0.92 2.64
N ASP A 99 -15.34 0.35 2.37
CA ASP A 99 -16.32 1.41 2.11
C ASP A 99 -16.78 1.44 0.64
N ASN A 100 -16.04 0.80 -0.25
CA ASN A 100 -16.30 0.74 -1.71
C ASN A 100 -16.48 2.12 -2.36
N ASP A 101 -15.73 3.11 -1.91
CA ASP A 101 -15.87 4.53 -2.26
C ASP A 101 -14.70 5.07 -3.11
N VAL A 102 -13.92 4.18 -3.73
CA VAL A 102 -12.79 4.57 -4.60
C VAL A 102 -13.31 4.92 -5.99
N TYR A 103 -13.12 6.18 -6.38
CA TYR A 103 -13.50 6.66 -7.70
C TYR A 103 -12.83 5.86 -8.84
N GLY A 104 -13.62 5.44 -9.81
CA GLY A 104 -13.14 4.68 -10.97
C GLY A 104 -12.99 3.17 -10.72
N SER A 105 -13.42 2.68 -9.55
CA SER A 105 -13.47 1.25 -9.22
C SER A 105 -14.90 0.81 -9.00
N ASP A 106 -15.33 -0.28 -9.63
CA ASP A 106 -16.65 -0.86 -9.37
C ASP A 106 -16.71 -1.54 -8.01
N TYR A 107 -15.63 -2.26 -7.67
CA TYR A 107 -15.47 -2.96 -6.38
C TYR A 107 -14.05 -2.81 -5.86
N THR A 108 -13.93 -2.50 -4.57
CA THR A 108 -12.65 -2.48 -3.87
C THR A 108 -12.37 -3.82 -3.20
N ILE A 109 -11.09 -4.18 -3.10
CA ILE A 109 -10.67 -5.37 -2.35
C ILE A 109 -11.06 -5.20 -0.88
N GLY A 110 -11.77 -6.18 -0.35
CA GLY A 110 -12.25 -6.19 1.04
C GLY A 110 -13.73 -5.88 1.21
N PHE A 111 -14.38 -5.16 0.28
CA PHE A 111 -15.80 -4.82 0.38
C PHE A 111 -16.71 -6.06 0.43
N SER A 112 -16.60 -6.96 -0.56
CA SER A 112 -17.41 -8.19 -0.60
C SER A 112 -17.18 -9.06 0.62
N THR A 113 -15.92 -9.19 1.07
CA THR A 113 -15.56 -9.96 2.27
C THR A 113 -16.19 -9.35 3.52
N ALA A 114 -16.21 -8.03 3.64
CA ALA A 114 -16.86 -7.34 4.75
C ALA A 114 -18.38 -7.59 4.76
N CYS A 115 -19.03 -7.48 3.61
CA CYS A 115 -20.46 -7.77 3.46
C CYS A 115 -20.80 -9.22 3.86
N GLU A 116 -20.02 -10.19 3.38
CA GLU A 116 -20.21 -11.61 3.76
C GLU A 116 -20.06 -11.86 5.26
N LYS A 117 -19.04 -11.23 5.88
CA LYS A 117 -18.85 -11.35 7.33
C LYS A 117 -20.03 -10.78 8.11
N ILE A 118 -20.47 -9.58 7.74
CA ILE A 118 -21.62 -8.94 8.41
C ILE A 118 -22.87 -9.84 8.31
N ILE A 119 -23.15 -10.37 7.12
CA ILE A 119 -24.30 -11.26 6.91
C ILE A 119 -24.20 -12.50 7.82
N LYS A 120 -23.04 -13.13 7.89
CA LYS A 120 -22.82 -14.34 8.72
C LYS A 120 -22.90 -14.08 10.22
N GLU A 121 -22.63 -12.87 10.67
CA GLU A 121 -22.72 -12.51 12.11
C GLU A 121 -24.14 -12.07 12.51
N VAL A 122 -24.98 -11.67 11.57
CA VAL A 122 -26.34 -11.19 11.84
C VAL A 122 -27.39 -12.31 11.71
N TYR A 123 -27.11 -13.35 10.93
CA TYR A 123 -27.99 -14.51 10.71
C TYR A 123 -27.39 -15.81 11.28
#